data_da03d40e5b5c7a1025ba40b0bf69fcfa
#
_entry.id   da03d40e5b5c7a1025ba40b0bf69fcfa
#
_cell.length_a   1.000
_cell.length_b   1.000
_cell.length_c   1.000
_cell.angle_alpha   90.00
_cell.angle_beta   90.00
_cell.angle_gamma   90.00
#
_symmetry.space_group_name_H-M   'P 1'
#
loop_
_entity.id
_entity.type
_entity.pdbx_description
1 polymer ?
#
loop_
_entity_poly.entity_id
_entity_poly.type
_entity_poly.pdbx_seq_one_letter_code
_entity_poly.pdbx_strand_id
1 'polypeptide(L)'
;MEQKKAPLDLGLKMLENYKIVRHNEFRFISSEFGFVNSFIKMEPSLFAFGQPYRIKEGRIALVKQGVARVSINLIEHNLQAGHLSLMTPTSIIQVIEVSPDFDMQMIAIDNNFLPISEKEDFFTYLLHHQRNILLSLTPQEHIQLEKYFSLIWSILQEPPFRREAIRHLIASLLYNIEYIAKHYNQMKGERLTHQESIFQQFISLVNSYSKTERNVGFYADKLCL
;
A
#
# COMPACT_ATOMS: atom_id res chain seq x y z
N MET A 1 -10.43 -12.52 -26.97
CA MET A 1 -10.76 -12.29 -25.55
C MET A 1 -9.57 -12.73 -24.75
N GLU A 2 -8.80 -11.81 -24.20
CA GLU A 2 -7.72 -12.16 -23.27
C GLU A 2 -8.34 -12.82 -22.03
N GLN A 3 -7.88 -14.03 -21.72
CA GLN A 3 -8.28 -14.69 -20.47
C GLN A 3 -7.78 -13.84 -19.31
N LYS A 4 -8.72 -13.28 -18.53
CA LYS A 4 -8.37 -12.55 -17.29
C LYS A 4 -7.65 -13.53 -16.36
N LYS A 5 -6.37 -13.29 -16.14
CA LYS A 5 -5.56 -14.09 -15.21
C LYS A 5 -6.11 -13.94 -13.79
N ALA A 6 -6.21 -15.04 -13.05
CA ALA A 6 -6.56 -14.99 -11.63
C ALA A 6 -5.45 -14.29 -10.83
N PRO A 7 -5.79 -13.49 -9.79
CA PRO A 7 -4.79 -12.88 -8.94
C PRO A 7 -3.96 -13.92 -8.18
N LEU A 8 -2.64 -13.76 -8.20
CA LEU A 8 -1.71 -14.52 -7.36
C LEU A 8 -1.55 -13.81 -6.02
N ASP A 9 -1.46 -14.56 -4.94
CA ASP A 9 -1.17 -13.98 -3.63
C ASP A 9 0.27 -13.45 -3.60
N LEU A 10 0.46 -12.26 -3.02
CA LEU A 10 1.77 -11.63 -2.84
C LEU A 10 1.90 -11.13 -1.40
N GLY A 11 2.74 -11.80 -0.62
CA GLY A 11 2.96 -11.48 0.78
C GLY A 11 4.36 -11.78 1.27
N LEU A 12 4.74 -11.19 2.39
CA LEU A 12 6.07 -11.34 3.01
C LEU A 12 6.40 -12.80 3.30
N LYS A 13 5.42 -13.56 3.82
CA LYS A 13 5.60 -15.00 4.11
C LYS A 13 5.84 -15.84 2.86
N MET A 14 5.28 -15.44 1.72
CA MET A 14 5.52 -16.14 0.45
C MET A 14 6.95 -15.91 -0.05
N LEU A 15 7.48 -14.71 0.16
CA LEU A 15 8.85 -14.38 -0.20
C LEU A 15 9.88 -15.18 0.62
N GLU A 16 9.48 -15.73 1.78
CA GLU A 16 10.33 -16.65 2.55
C GLU A 16 10.56 -17.99 1.82
N ASN A 17 9.59 -18.45 1.04
CA ASN A 17 9.66 -19.73 0.32
C ASN A 17 10.44 -19.64 -1.01
N TYR A 18 10.60 -18.42 -1.53
CA TYR A 18 11.47 -18.21 -2.68
C TYR A 18 12.92 -18.06 -2.19
N LYS A 19 13.89 -18.59 -2.97
CA LYS A 19 15.35 -18.43 -2.71
C LYS A 19 15.81 -16.97 -2.88
N ILE A 20 15.01 -16.04 -2.42
CA ILE A 20 15.26 -14.60 -2.51
C ILE A 20 16.16 -14.23 -1.35
N VAL A 21 17.23 -13.52 -1.62
CA VAL A 21 18.05 -12.91 -0.58
C VAL A 21 17.19 -11.94 0.21
N ARG A 22 16.93 -12.24 1.48
CA ARG A 22 16.04 -11.45 2.34
C ARG A 22 16.58 -10.09 2.69
N HIS A 23 17.90 -9.97 2.75
CA HIS A 23 18.61 -8.76 3.08
C HIS A 23 19.78 -8.54 2.13
N ASN A 24 19.80 -7.41 1.46
CA ASN A 24 20.91 -6.93 0.65
C ASN A 24 20.89 -5.39 0.60
N GLU A 25 21.72 -4.78 -0.25
CA GLU A 25 21.80 -3.32 -0.41
C GLU A 25 20.54 -2.66 -1.01
N PHE A 26 19.51 -3.43 -1.43
CA PHE A 26 18.31 -2.90 -2.04
C PHE A 26 17.03 -3.30 -1.31
N ARG A 27 17.08 -4.29 -0.43
CA ARG A 27 15.89 -4.76 0.27
C ARG A 27 16.20 -5.40 1.62
N PHE A 28 15.20 -5.32 2.50
CA PHE A 28 15.12 -6.06 3.77
C PHE A 28 13.75 -6.74 3.84
N ILE A 29 13.68 -8.03 4.15
CA ILE A 29 12.43 -8.78 4.25
C ILE A 29 12.47 -9.67 5.49
N SER A 30 11.46 -9.50 6.37
CA SER A 30 11.12 -10.40 7.47
C SER A 30 9.69 -10.91 7.29
N SER A 31 9.22 -11.77 8.19
CA SER A 31 7.84 -12.29 8.16
C SER A 31 6.76 -11.24 8.42
N GLU A 32 7.12 -10.12 9.08
CA GLU A 32 6.17 -9.09 9.51
C GLU A 32 6.42 -7.73 8.86
N PHE A 33 7.60 -7.53 8.29
CA PHE A 33 8.03 -6.24 7.75
C PHE A 33 8.94 -6.43 6.54
N GLY A 34 8.72 -5.63 5.51
CA GLY A 34 9.57 -5.59 4.33
C GLY A 34 9.86 -4.16 3.90
N PHE A 35 11.07 -3.94 3.41
CA PHE A 35 11.50 -2.67 2.83
C PHE A 35 12.19 -2.93 1.50
N VAL A 36 11.76 -2.27 0.45
CA VAL A 36 12.43 -2.19 -0.85
C VAL A 36 12.95 -0.77 -1.01
N ASN A 37 14.28 -0.61 -1.09
CA ASN A 37 14.93 0.69 -1.20
C ASN A 37 15.02 1.19 -2.65
N SER A 38 15.01 0.27 -3.61
CA SER A 38 14.99 0.59 -5.04
C SER A 38 14.24 -0.50 -5.81
N PHE A 39 13.20 -0.11 -6.51
CA PHE A 39 12.39 -1.02 -7.33
C PHE A 39 13.14 -1.44 -8.60
N ILE A 40 13.86 -0.54 -9.23
CA ILE A 40 14.61 -0.81 -10.47
C ILE A 40 15.71 -1.86 -10.28
N LYS A 41 16.22 -2.01 -9.05
CA LYS A 41 17.24 -2.99 -8.69
C LYS A 41 16.65 -4.28 -8.11
N MET A 42 15.33 -4.38 -8.02
CA MET A 42 14.64 -5.60 -7.61
C MET A 42 14.59 -6.56 -8.80
N GLU A 43 14.79 -7.86 -8.55
CA GLU A 43 14.66 -8.85 -9.60
C GLU A 43 13.27 -8.83 -10.24
N PRO A 44 13.16 -8.62 -11.57
CA PRO A 44 11.88 -8.52 -12.28
C PRO A 44 11.02 -9.78 -12.18
N SER A 45 11.61 -10.91 -11.80
CA SER A 45 10.91 -12.20 -11.64
C SER A 45 9.82 -12.22 -10.58
N LEU A 46 9.82 -11.24 -9.64
CA LEU A 46 8.79 -11.14 -8.60
C LEU A 46 7.49 -10.52 -9.10
N PHE A 47 7.55 -9.72 -10.16
CA PHE A 47 6.40 -9.01 -10.70
C PHE A 47 6.34 -9.20 -12.22
N ALA A 48 5.49 -10.12 -12.67
CA ALA A 48 5.21 -10.24 -14.10
C ALA A 48 4.26 -9.12 -14.54
N PHE A 49 4.61 -8.39 -15.59
CA PHE A 49 3.73 -7.41 -16.20
C PHE A 49 2.41 -8.05 -16.63
N GLY A 50 1.32 -7.35 -16.39
CA GLY A 50 -0.02 -7.83 -16.71
C GLY A 50 -0.53 -9.00 -15.84
N GLN A 51 0.23 -9.41 -14.83
CA GLN A 51 -0.25 -10.37 -13.82
C GLN A 51 -0.82 -9.62 -12.62
N PRO A 52 -2.10 -9.84 -12.25
CA PRO A 52 -2.65 -9.28 -11.04
C PRO A 52 -2.13 -10.02 -9.80
N TYR A 53 -1.84 -9.26 -8.73
CA TYR A 53 -1.41 -9.77 -7.43
C TYR A 53 -2.33 -9.29 -6.33
N ARG A 54 -2.75 -10.20 -5.45
CA ARG A 54 -3.48 -9.88 -4.22
C ARG A 54 -2.48 -9.66 -3.10
N ILE A 55 -2.45 -8.45 -2.57
CA ILE A 55 -1.53 -8.03 -1.51
C ILE A 55 -2.00 -8.59 -0.16
N LYS A 56 -1.09 -9.12 0.65
CA LYS A 56 -1.40 -9.68 1.98
C LYS A 56 -1.14 -8.70 3.12
N GLU A 57 -0.20 -7.79 2.94
CA GLU A 57 0.16 -6.77 3.94
C GLU A 57 -0.18 -5.38 3.44
N GLY A 58 -0.33 -4.43 4.35
CA GLY A 58 -0.40 -3.02 4.00
C GLY A 58 0.90 -2.57 3.34
N ARG A 59 0.81 -1.69 2.32
CA ARG A 59 1.98 -1.18 1.61
C ARG A 59 1.94 0.32 1.44
N ILE A 60 3.10 0.92 1.60
CA ILE A 60 3.38 2.33 1.38
C ILE A 60 4.46 2.42 0.32
N ALA A 61 4.19 3.04 -0.81
CA ALA A 61 5.16 3.21 -1.90
C ALA A 61 5.36 4.70 -2.19
N LEU A 62 6.61 5.16 -2.13
CA LEU A 62 7.03 6.50 -2.48
C LEU A 62 7.78 6.46 -3.82
N VAL A 63 7.21 7.09 -4.84
CA VAL A 63 7.81 7.13 -6.18
C VAL A 63 8.90 8.20 -6.20
N LYS A 64 10.12 7.79 -6.56
CA LYS A 64 11.32 8.65 -6.61
C LYS A 64 11.52 9.25 -7.99
N GLN A 65 11.36 8.45 -9.03
CA GLN A 65 11.57 8.89 -10.42
C GLN A 65 10.79 8.02 -11.40
N GLY A 66 10.72 8.47 -12.65
CA GLY A 66 10.04 7.77 -13.73
C GLY A 66 8.54 7.78 -13.61
N VAL A 67 7.89 6.98 -14.44
CA VAL A 67 6.43 6.83 -14.49
C VAL A 67 6.04 5.37 -14.57
N ALA A 68 4.91 5.02 -13.94
CA ALA A 68 4.32 3.70 -14.05
C ALA A 68 2.80 3.80 -14.21
N ARG A 69 2.23 2.92 -15.01
CA ARG A 69 0.79 2.72 -15.09
C ARG A 69 0.44 1.42 -14.39
N VAL A 70 -0.37 1.52 -13.37
CA VAL A 70 -0.79 0.39 -12.53
C VAL A 70 -2.30 0.36 -12.41
N SER A 71 -2.87 -0.83 -12.23
CA SER A 71 -4.26 -0.98 -11.82
C SER A 71 -4.29 -1.38 -10.35
N ILE A 72 -5.04 -0.64 -9.53
CA ILE A 72 -5.29 -0.97 -8.11
C ILE A 72 -6.79 -1.13 -7.94
N ASN A 73 -7.23 -2.32 -7.53
CA ASN A 73 -8.65 -2.66 -7.40
C ASN A 73 -9.45 -2.33 -8.68
N LEU A 74 -8.90 -2.66 -9.84
CA LEU A 74 -9.46 -2.43 -11.18
C LEU A 74 -9.52 -0.96 -11.63
N ILE A 75 -8.99 -0.02 -10.86
CA ILE A 75 -8.87 1.39 -11.24
C ILE A 75 -7.43 1.64 -11.70
N GLU A 76 -7.26 2.20 -12.90
CA GLU A 76 -5.95 2.55 -13.42
C GLU A 76 -5.45 3.87 -12.81
N HIS A 77 -4.17 3.86 -12.42
CA HIS A 77 -3.47 5.00 -11.88
C HIS A 77 -2.15 5.21 -12.60
N ASN A 78 -1.82 6.47 -12.85
CA ASN A 78 -0.50 6.87 -13.32
C ASN A 78 0.33 7.32 -12.10
N LEU A 79 1.38 6.57 -11.80
CA LEU A 79 2.35 6.89 -10.77
C LEU A 79 3.49 7.69 -11.39
N GLN A 80 3.97 8.71 -10.69
CA GLN A 80 5.12 9.52 -11.10
C GLN A 80 5.90 10.02 -9.88
N ALA A 81 7.08 10.57 -10.10
CA ALA A 81 7.87 11.17 -9.03
C ALA A 81 7.04 12.12 -8.17
N GLY A 82 7.18 12.02 -6.84
CA GLY A 82 6.40 12.79 -5.88
C GLY A 82 5.03 12.18 -5.54
N HIS A 83 4.67 11.03 -6.10
CA HIS A 83 3.47 10.31 -5.67
C HIS A 83 3.77 9.37 -4.51
N LEU A 84 2.85 9.35 -3.53
CA LEU A 84 2.77 8.34 -2.47
C LEU A 84 1.55 7.47 -2.72
N SER A 85 1.74 6.16 -2.81
CA SER A 85 0.66 5.19 -2.93
C SER A 85 0.49 4.39 -1.64
N LEU A 86 -0.75 4.26 -1.19
CA LEU A 86 -1.13 3.42 -0.06
C LEU A 86 -2.01 2.28 -0.55
N MET A 87 -1.66 1.07 -0.15
CA MET A 87 -2.41 -0.13 -0.50
C MET A 87 -2.71 -0.93 0.77
N THR A 88 -3.96 -1.34 0.91
CA THR A 88 -4.38 -2.17 2.05
C THR A 88 -4.21 -3.65 1.77
N PRO A 89 -4.17 -4.49 2.80
CA PRO A 89 -4.35 -5.93 2.65
C PRO A 89 -5.59 -6.24 1.80
N THR A 90 -5.51 -7.28 1.00
CA THR A 90 -6.52 -7.71 0.01
C THR A 90 -6.63 -6.88 -1.27
N SER A 91 -6.02 -5.69 -1.35
CA SER A 91 -5.95 -4.94 -2.61
C SER A 91 -5.35 -5.78 -3.72
N ILE A 92 -5.89 -5.63 -4.93
CA ILE A 92 -5.39 -6.28 -6.13
C ILE A 92 -4.60 -5.26 -6.93
N ILE A 93 -3.30 -5.49 -7.11
CA ILE A 93 -2.44 -4.65 -7.95
C ILE A 93 -2.01 -5.38 -9.21
N GLN A 94 -1.97 -4.67 -10.31
CA GLN A 94 -1.42 -5.13 -11.58
C GLN A 94 -0.53 -4.04 -12.15
N VAL A 95 0.74 -4.36 -12.40
CA VAL A 95 1.65 -3.46 -13.11
C VAL A 95 1.40 -3.61 -14.61
N ILE A 96 1.00 -2.52 -15.26
CA ILE A 96 0.67 -2.49 -16.68
C ILE A 96 1.91 -2.09 -17.48
N GLU A 97 2.54 -0.99 -17.08
CA GLU A 97 3.69 -0.41 -17.77
C GLU A 97 4.55 0.38 -16.79
N VAL A 98 5.85 0.38 -17.02
CA VAL A 98 6.80 1.24 -16.28
C VAL A 98 7.81 1.83 -17.26
N SER A 99 8.26 3.08 -17.01
CA SER A 99 9.38 3.66 -17.74
C SER A 99 10.70 2.99 -17.32
N PRO A 100 11.72 2.99 -18.18
CA PRO A 100 13.01 2.33 -17.89
C PRO A 100 13.72 2.88 -16.64
N ASP A 101 13.41 4.12 -16.26
CA ASP A 101 13.99 4.83 -15.13
C ASP A 101 13.07 4.82 -13.89
N PHE A 102 11.93 4.10 -13.95
CA PHE A 102 10.98 4.07 -12.83
C PHE A 102 11.61 3.48 -11.59
N ASP A 103 11.69 4.27 -10.52
CA ASP A 103 12.15 3.82 -9.22
C ASP A 103 11.25 4.30 -8.08
N MET A 104 11.07 3.44 -7.10
CA MET A 104 10.30 3.72 -5.90
C MET A 104 10.89 3.02 -4.68
N GLN A 105 10.66 3.59 -3.51
CA GLN A 105 10.83 2.91 -2.24
C GLN A 105 9.49 2.35 -1.79
N MET A 106 9.48 1.17 -1.16
CA MET A 106 8.26 0.53 -0.70
C MET A 106 8.46 -0.11 0.67
N ILE A 107 7.50 0.11 1.54
CA ILE A 107 7.37 -0.54 2.84
C ILE A 107 6.18 -1.48 2.79
N ALA A 108 6.35 -2.72 3.25
CA ALA A 108 5.29 -3.69 3.47
C ALA A 108 5.18 -3.99 4.97
N ILE A 109 3.97 -3.95 5.53
CA ILE A 109 3.73 -4.02 6.97
C ILE A 109 2.61 -5.00 7.26
N ASP A 110 2.92 -6.07 7.99
CA ASP A 110 1.89 -6.94 8.57
C ASP A 110 1.19 -6.21 9.75
N ASN A 111 -0.11 -6.44 9.90
CA ASN A 111 -0.91 -5.78 10.95
C ASN A 111 -0.36 -6.02 12.36
N ASN A 112 0.26 -7.19 12.62
CA ASN A 112 0.86 -7.52 13.91
C ASN A 112 2.18 -6.76 14.17
N PHE A 113 2.74 -6.12 13.15
CA PHE A 113 3.97 -5.35 13.30
C PHE A 113 3.73 -4.00 13.98
N LEU A 114 2.56 -3.39 13.82
CA LEU A 114 2.28 -2.04 14.32
C LEU A 114 1.95 -2.03 15.80
N PRO A 115 2.36 -0.99 16.57
CA PRO A 115 2.05 -0.85 18.00
C PRO A 115 0.62 -0.32 18.25
N ILE A 116 -0.27 -0.36 17.29
CA ILE A 116 -1.58 0.30 17.34
C ILE A 116 -2.61 -0.59 18.00
N SER A 117 -3.44 0.04 18.85
CA SER A 117 -4.45 -0.56 19.71
C SER A 117 -5.31 -1.60 18.99
N GLU A 118 -5.65 -2.63 19.72
CA GLU A 118 -6.25 -3.93 19.42
C GLU A 118 -7.56 -3.94 18.59
N LYS A 119 -8.04 -2.82 18.06
CA LYS A 119 -9.42 -2.75 17.55
C LYS A 119 -9.62 -2.37 16.09
N GLU A 120 -8.67 -1.71 15.45
CA GLU A 120 -8.81 -1.34 14.03
C GLU A 120 -7.49 -1.52 13.28
N ASP A 121 -7.58 -2.18 12.13
CA ASP A 121 -6.52 -2.21 11.15
C ASP A 121 -6.25 -0.78 10.66
N PHE A 122 -5.08 -0.24 10.96
CA PHE A 122 -4.70 1.13 10.61
C PHE A 122 -4.87 1.42 9.11
N PHE A 123 -4.52 0.48 8.25
CA PHE A 123 -4.71 0.66 6.82
C PHE A 123 -6.18 0.68 6.44
N THR A 124 -7.01 -0.13 7.09
CA THR A 124 -8.47 -0.09 6.92
C THR A 124 -9.03 1.23 7.42
N TYR A 125 -8.57 1.69 8.61
CA TYR A 125 -8.93 3.00 9.12
C TYR A 125 -8.53 4.13 8.15
N LEU A 126 -7.31 4.13 7.64
CA LEU A 126 -6.87 5.12 6.64
C LEU A 126 -7.76 5.12 5.40
N LEU A 127 -8.12 3.97 4.86
CA LEU A 127 -8.98 3.89 3.68
C LEU A 127 -10.43 4.26 3.95
N HIS A 128 -10.96 3.98 5.14
CA HIS A 128 -12.31 4.41 5.50
C HIS A 128 -12.43 5.93 5.65
N HIS A 129 -11.36 6.58 6.11
CA HIS A 129 -11.35 8.03 6.35
C HIS A 129 -10.67 8.82 5.23
N GLN A 130 -9.92 8.16 4.36
CA GLN A 130 -9.11 8.79 3.32
C GLN A 130 -9.51 8.25 1.94
N ARG A 131 -9.95 9.14 1.08
CA ARG A 131 -10.49 8.81 -0.26
C ARG A 131 -9.44 8.45 -1.30
N ASN A 132 -8.18 8.74 -1.05
CA ASN A 132 -7.13 8.63 -2.06
C ASN A 132 -6.11 7.58 -1.65
N ILE A 133 -6.03 6.55 -2.47
CA ILE A 133 -4.94 5.57 -2.44
C ILE A 133 -3.66 6.21 -2.99
N LEU A 134 -3.79 7.28 -3.77
CA LEU A 134 -2.69 7.99 -4.41
C LEU A 134 -2.70 9.46 -3.98
N LEU A 135 -1.63 9.90 -3.33
CA LEU A 135 -1.40 11.28 -2.93
C LEU A 135 -0.33 11.90 -3.82
N SER A 136 -0.62 13.08 -4.39
CA SER A 136 0.39 13.92 -5.03
C SER A 136 0.98 14.83 -3.96
N LEU A 137 2.24 14.60 -3.61
CA LEU A 137 2.92 15.35 -2.56
C LEU A 137 3.45 16.68 -3.07
N THR A 138 3.43 17.69 -2.22
CA THR A 138 4.26 18.89 -2.44
C THR A 138 5.74 18.55 -2.32
N PRO A 139 6.66 19.36 -2.89
CA PRO A 139 8.10 19.12 -2.76
C PRO A 139 8.57 18.99 -1.30
N GLN A 140 7.99 19.78 -0.38
CA GLN A 140 8.34 19.73 1.05
C GLN A 140 7.86 18.43 1.71
N GLU A 141 6.63 18.00 1.42
CA GLU A 141 6.09 16.73 1.92
C GLU A 141 6.90 15.54 1.39
N HIS A 142 7.27 15.57 0.11
CA HIS A 142 8.11 14.53 -0.49
C HIS A 142 9.46 14.43 0.24
N ILE A 143 10.18 15.55 0.43
CA ILE A 143 11.44 15.58 1.16
C ILE A 143 11.26 15.10 2.61
N GLN A 144 10.17 15.47 3.26
CA GLN A 144 9.88 15.04 4.63
C GLN A 144 9.68 13.53 4.71
N LEU A 145 8.87 12.95 3.82
CA LEU A 145 8.64 11.51 3.80
C LEU A 145 9.90 10.72 3.39
N GLU A 146 10.67 11.23 2.44
CA GLU A 146 11.93 10.62 2.04
C GLU A 146 12.93 10.52 3.21
N LYS A 147 12.93 11.46 4.16
CA LYS A 147 13.74 11.37 5.39
C LYS A 147 13.34 10.19 6.26
N TYR A 148 12.03 9.89 6.38
CA TYR A 148 11.56 8.69 7.10
C TYR A 148 12.05 7.42 6.42
N PHE A 149 11.87 7.31 5.10
CA PHE A 149 12.33 6.14 4.34
C PHE A 149 13.84 5.95 4.47
N SER A 150 14.62 7.03 4.34
CA SER A 150 16.08 6.99 4.46
C SER A 150 16.52 6.60 5.86
N LEU A 151 15.89 7.14 6.92
CA LEU A 151 16.20 6.79 8.30
C LEU A 151 15.89 5.31 8.60
N ILE A 152 14.70 4.85 8.20
CA ILE A 152 14.31 3.45 8.37
C ILE A 152 15.30 2.55 7.65
N TRP A 153 15.66 2.90 6.40
CA TRP A 153 16.61 2.13 5.61
C TRP A 153 18.00 2.06 6.26
N SER A 154 18.52 3.18 6.76
CA SER A 154 19.81 3.21 7.44
C SER A 154 19.86 2.30 8.66
N ILE A 155 18.78 2.28 9.47
CA ILE A 155 18.69 1.39 10.64
C ILE A 155 18.62 -0.08 10.22
N LEU A 156 17.95 -0.39 9.12
CA LEU A 156 17.86 -1.77 8.60
C LEU A 156 19.19 -2.33 8.11
N GLN A 157 20.14 -1.47 7.72
CA GLN A 157 21.47 -1.89 7.27
C GLN A 157 22.41 -2.23 8.44
N GLU A 158 22.04 -1.86 9.67
CA GLU A 158 22.85 -2.10 10.87
C GLU A 158 22.28 -3.27 11.69
N PRO A 159 22.94 -4.42 11.74
CA PRO A 159 22.52 -5.51 12.62
C PRO A 159 22.78 -5.18 14.11
N PRO A 160 21.97 -5.69 15.07
CA PRO A 160 20.78 -6.52 14.85
C PRO A 160 19.55 -5.72 14.43
N PHE A 161 18.57 -6.39 13.85
CA PHE A 161 17.27 -5.78 13.49
C PHE A 161 16.58 -5.18 14.72
N ARG A 162 16.49 -3.85 14.74
CA ARG A 162 15.92 -3.08 15.88
C ARG A 162 14.39 -2.93 15.68
N ARG A 163 13.66 -4.03 15.89
CA ARG A 163 12.24 -4.13 15.62
C ARG A 163 11.40 -2.98 16.21
N GLU A 164 11.61 -2.68 17.49
CA GLU A 164 10.82 -1.64 18.18
C GLU A 164 11.14 -0.23 17.66
N ALA A 165 12.38 0.07 17.35
CA ALA A 165 12.74 1.34 16.75
C ALA A 165 12.03 1.54 15.39
N ILE A 166 12.04 0.50 14.54
CA ILE A 166 11.37 0.54 13.25
C ILE A 166 9.86 0.67 13.43
N ARG A 167 9.23 -0.04 14.37
CA ARG A 167 7.79 0.06 14.67
C ARG A 167 7.36 1.49 14.99
N HIS A 168 8.11 2.16 15.87
CA HIS A 168 7.78 3.54 16.27
C HIS A 168 8.05 4.55 15.16
N LEU A 169 9.07 4.35 14.32
CA LEU A 169 9.29 5.17 13.13
C LEU A 169 8.16 5.00 12.10
N ILE A 170 7.72 3.77 11.88
CA ILE A 170 6.57 3.51 10.99
C ILE A 170 5.30 4.14 11.55
N ALA A 171 5.03 4.02 12.85
CA ALA A 171 3.87 4.67 13.46
C ALA A 171 3.93 6.19 13.25
N SER A 172 5.07 6.82 13.47
CA SER A 172 5.27 8.26 13.21
C SER A 172 5.07 8.62 11.74
N LEU A 173 5.61 7.80 10.81
CA LEU A 173 5.41 7.97 9.37
C LEU A 173 3.91 7.93 9.01
N LEU A 174 3.17 6.98 9.55
CA LEU A 174 1.75 6.80 9.27
C LEU A 174 0.91 8.00 9.76
N TYR A 175 1.18 8.54 10.96
CA TYR A 175 0.54 9.77 11.43
C TYR A 175 0.85 10.98 10.54
N ASN A 176 2.07 11.05 10.02
CA ASN A 176 2.45 12.12 9.08
C ASN A 176 1.70 11.99 7.75
N ILE A 177 1.60 10.77 7.22
CA ILE A 177 0.82 10.50 6.00
C ILE A 177 -0.66 10.83 6.23
N GLU A 178 -1.23 10.47 7.38
CA GLU A 178 -2.60 10.83 7.74
C GLU A 178 -2.83 12.35 7.75
N TYR A 179 -1.88 13.09 8.33
CA TYR A 179 -1.94 14.57 8.34
C TYR A 179 -1.92 15.13 6.92
N ILE A 180 -0.99 14.70 6.07
CA ILE A 180 -0.89 15.12 4.66
C ILE A 180 -2.20 14.81 3.92
N ALA A 181 -2.72 13.60 4.08
CA ALA A 181 -3.91 13.16 3.38
C ALA A 181 -5.16 13.95 3.80
N LYS A 182 -5.30 14.29 5.09
CA LYS A 182 -6.38 15.18 5.57
C LYS A 182 -6.34 16.55 4.91
N HIS A 183 -5.16 17.15 4.79
CA HIS A 183 -4.98 18.45 4.16
C HIS A 183 -5.24 18.38 2.65
N TYR A 184 -4.78 17.34 1.98
CA TYR A 184 -5.02 17.11 0.57
C TYR A 184 -6.52 17.04 0.24
N ASN A 185 -7.31 16.33 1.05
CA ASN A 185 -8.76 16.21 0.87
C ASN A 185 -9.50 17.54 1.13
N GLN A 186 -9.04 18.34 2.10
CA GLN A 186 -9.59 19.66 2.37
C GLN A 186 -9.34 20.64 1.21
N MET A 187 -8.14 20.61 0.61
CA MET A 187 -7.77 21.50 -0.49
C MET A 187 -8.50 21.18 -1.80
N LYS A 188 -8.75 19.90 -2.08
CA LYS A 188 -9.47 19.51 -3.30
C LYS A 188 -10.98 19.81 -3.26
N GLY A 189 -11.56 20.05 -2.08
CA GLY A 189 -12.99 20.36 -1.95
C GLY A 189 -13.92 19.28 -2.50
N GLU A 190 -13.39 18.13 -2.86
CA GLU A 190 -14.13 17.03 -3.47
C GLU A 190 -15.03 16.38 -2.42
N ARG A 191 -16.31 16.70 -2.46
CA ARG A 191 -17.31 15.85 -1.82
C ARG A 191 -17.33 14.52 -2.58
N LEU A 192 -17.37 13.40 -1.85
CA LEU A 192 -17.63 12.09 -2.45
C LEU A 192 -18.82 12.23 -3.40
N THR A 193 -18.68 11.72 -4.60
CA THR A 193 -19.87 11.45 -5.41
C THR A 193 -20.74 10.46 -4.65
N HIS A 194 -22.03 10.48 -4.90
CA HIS A 194 -22.95 9.53 -4.27
C HIS A 194 -22.52 8.07 -4.51
N GLN A 195 -22.03 7.75 -5.71
CA GLN A 195 -21.51 6.43 -6.07
C GLN A 195 -20.26 6.02 -5.27
N GLU A 196 -19.31 6.91 -5.08
CA GLU A 196 -18.11 6.65 -4.27
C GLU A 196 -18.48 6.45 -2.79
N SER A 197 -19.44 7.23 -2.27
CA SER A 197 -19.95 7.05 -0.91
C SER A 197 -20.58 5.67 -0.71
N ILE A 198 -21.47 5.26 -1.64
CA ILE A 198 -22.08 3.92 -1.61
C ILE A 198 -21.03 2.83 -1.69
N PHE A 199 -20.04 2.96 -2.59
CA PHE A 199 -18.98 1.98 -2.73
C PHE A 199 -18.16 1.83 -1.44
N GLN A 200 -17.81 2.92 -0.77
CA GLN A 200 -17.10 2.87 0.51
C GLN A 200 -17.92 2.21 1.61
N GLN A 201 -19.22 2.54 1.70
CA GLN A 201 -20.13 1.90 2.64
C GLN A 201 -20.24 0.39 2.36
N PHE A 202 -20.31 0.01 1.08
CA PHE A 202 -20.32 -1.40 0.67
C PHE A 202 -19.06 -2.15 1.15
N ILE A 203 -17.87 -1.60 0.90
CA ILE A 203 -16.62 -2.21 1.34
C ILE A 203 -16.57 -2.33 2.88
N SER A 204 -17.02 -1.31 3.61
CA SER A 204 -17.12 -1.35 5.07
C SER A 204 -18.03 -2.49 5.55
N LEU A 205 -19.21 -2.61 4.95
CA LEU A 205 -20.16 -3.68 5.27
C LEU A 205 -19.58 -5.07 4.95
N VAL A 206 -18.92 -5.22 3.80
CA VAL A 206 -18.27 -6.48 3.42
C VAL A 206 -17.19 -6.85 4.44
N ASN A 207 -16.34 -5.92 4.84
CA ASN A 207 -15.31 -6.19 5.85
C ASN A 207 -15.91 -6.59 7.20
N SER A 208 -17.03 -6.01 7.59
CA SER A 208 -17.68 -6.29 8.88
C SER A 208 -18.48 -7.60 8.88
N TYR A 209 -19.13 -7.95 7.76
CA TYR A 209 -20.14 -8.99 7.72
C TYR A 209 -19.84 -10.17 6.79
N SER A 210 -18.80 -10.12 5.93
CA SER A 210 -18.54 -11.17 4.92
C SER A 210 -18.25 -12.56 5.50
N LYS A 211 -17.89 -12.65 6.78
CA LYS A 211 -17.69 -13.93 7.48
C LYS A 211 -19.03 -14.61 7.83
N THR A 212 -20.08 -13.83 8.05
CA THR A 212 -21.40 -14.29 8.48
C THR A 212 -22.46 -14.13 7.40
N GLU A 213 -22.34 -13.11 6.56
CA GLU A 213 -23.31 -12.77 5.54
C GLU A 213 -22.73 -12.86 4.13
N ARG A 214 -23.35 -13.68 3.29
CA ARG A 214 -22.94 -13.89 1.89
C ARG A 214 -24.00 -13.44 0.88
N ASN A 215 -25.19 -13.04 1.35
CA ASN A 215 -26.28 -12.62 0.50
C ASN A 215 -26.08 -11.17 0.04
N VAL A 216 -26.05 -10.94 -1.26
CA VAL A 216 -25.92 -9.60 -1.86
C VAL A 216 -27.09 -8.69 -1.46
N GLY A 217 -28.30 -9.23 -1.31
CA GLY A 217 -29.49 -8.50 -0.85
C GLY A 217 -29.28 -7.85 0.52
N PHE A 218 -28.61 -8.53 1.47
CA PHE A 218 -28.29 -7.96 2.77
C PHE A 218 -27.50 -6.66 2.66
N TYR A 219 -26.50 -6.62 1.76
CA TYR A 219 -25.67 -5.43 1.55
C TYR A 219 -26.45 -4.33 0.83
N ALA A 220 -27.28 -4.70 -0.15
CA ALA A 220 -28.15 -3.75 -0.86
C ALA A 220 -29.15 -3.08 0.10
N ASP A 221 -29.83 -3.86 0.94
CA ASP A 221 -30.77 -3.34 1.95
C ASP A 221 -30.08 -2.38 2.94
N LYS A 222 -28.86 -2.73 3.39
CA LYS A 222 -28.05 -1.87 4.27
C LYS A 222 -27.59 -0.56 3.62
N LEU A 223 -27.47 -0.57 2.31
CA LEU A 223 -27.07 0.59 1.49
C LEU A 223 -28.28 1.39 0.98
N CYS A 224 -29.48 0.95 1.30
CA CYS A 224 -30.74 1.52 0.78
C CYS A 224 -30.80 1.55 -0.77
N LEU A 225 -30.34 0.46 -1.41
CA LEU A 225 -30.34 0.25 -2.88
C LEU A 225 -31.43 -0.73 -3.29
#